data_eed07562ca74a74d248ee47889e56158
#
_entry.id   eed07562ca74a74d248ee47889e56158
#
_cell.length_a   1.000
_cell.length_b   1.000
_cell.length_c   1.000
_cell.angle_alpha   90.00
_cell.angle_beta   90.00
_cell.angle_gamma   90.00
#
_symmetry.space_group_name_H-M   'P 1'
#
loop_
_entity.id
_entity.type
_entity.pdbx_description
1 polymer ?
#
loop_
_entity_poly.entity_id
_entity_poly.type
_entity_poly.pdbx_seq_one_letter_code
_entity_poly.pdbx_strand_id
1 'polypeptide(L)'
;MALLIGGVQMGDQVKALSDGVDVLIATPGRLMDLFERGKILLTGCELLVIDEADRMLDMGFIPDIEHICTKLPANRQTLLFSATMPPPIEKLAAKFLSNPKKIEVARAATANINITQHKVFVPARSKREVLRELLRGEGVTNAIVFANRKTTVRELNKSLASHGFASGEIHGDMDQSSRIAELDRFKAGKITILCASDVAARGLDIKGVSHVFNFDTPWHPDDYVHRIGRTGRAGATGSAFTLVAPEDAEAIANVEKLTGIVIPVYEVPGRSQPAREDRPADDKAEKRSRGRKPDARRSREDAPARSRKAEFAAPEAMEPEVQPRPVAAEAAAPRPRRNAAEAPAPRTRQGAAAPQDSGEWNGPVPGFLGVSAIA
;
A
#
# COMPACT_ATOMS: atom_id res chain seq x y z
N MET A 1 17.14 -9.69 -16.24
CA MET A 1 16.10 -9.04 -15.39
C MET A 1 16.73 -7.95 -14.55
N ALA A 2 16.09 -6.78 -14.44
CA ALA A 2 16.52 -5.72 -13.52
C ALA A 2 15.36 -5.28 -12.60
N LEU A 3 15.72 -4.86 -11.38
CA LEU A 3 14.79 -4.35 -10.37
C LEU A 3 15.11 -2.88 -10.12
N LEU A 4 14.16 -1.99 -10.41
CA LEU A 4 14.28 -0.55 -10.25
C LEU A 4 13.36 -0.05 -9.14
N ILE A 5 13.91 0.14 -7.96
CA ILE A 5 13.15 0.56 -6.77
C ILE A 5 13.79 1.77 -6.11
N GLY A 6 12.95 2.58 -5.45
CA GLY A 6 13.42 3.68 -4.61
C GLY A 6 14.14 3.18 -3.34
N GLY A 7 14.86 4.09 -2.67
CA GLY A 7 15.49 3.79 -1.38
C GLY A 7 16.80 2.96 -1.44
N VAL A 8 17.25 2.57 -2.63
CA VAL A 8 18.55 1.90 -2.84
C VAL A 8 19.42 2.70 -3.81
N GLN A 9 20.73 2.41 -3.81
CA GLN A 9 21.69 3.12 -4.67
C GLN A 9 21.33 2.95 -6.16
N MET A 10 21.40 4.05 -6.89
CA MET A 10 21.08 4.08 -8.32
C MET A 10 22.15 3.40 -9.17
N GLY A 11 23.41 3.47 -8.74
CA GLY A 11 24.55 2.94 -9.49
C GLY A 11 24.42 1.48 -9.87
N ASP A 12 24.01 0.64 -8.92
CA ASP A 12 23.82 -0.80 -9.14
C ASP A 12 22.67 -1.08 -10.11
N GLN A 13 21.61 -0.27 -10.06
CA GLN A 13 20.49 -0.39 -10.98
C GLN A 13 20.86 0.03 -12.41
N VAL A 14 21.63 1.12 -12.55
CA VAL A 14 22.18 1.56 -13.85
C VAL A 14 23.10 0.49 -14.44
N LYS A 15 23.96 -0.11 -13.60
CA LYS A 15 24.83 -1.20 -14.02
C LYS A 15 24.02 -2.42 -14.50
N ALA A 16 22.95 -2.80 -13.79
CA ALA A 16 22.07 -3.90 -14.19
C ALA A 16 21.35 -3.64 -15.52
N LEU A 17 21.17 -2.38 -15.92
CA LEU A 17 20.56 -1.99 -17.18
C LEU A 17 21.56 -1.93 -18.34
N SER A 18 22.88 -1.79 -18.08
CA SER A 18 23.89 -1.53 -19.11
C SER A 18 24.02 -2.66 -20.14
N ASP A 19 23.76 -3.88 -19.73
CA ASP A 19 23.87 -5.07 -20.58
C ASP A 19 22.56 -5.42 -21.31
N GLY A 20 21.51 -4.58 -21.12
CA GLY A 20 20.16 -4.86 -21.57
C GLY A 20 19.45 -5.88 -20.69
N VAL A 21 18.13 -5.80 -20.66
CA VAL A 21 17.30 -6.71 -19.85
C VAL A 21 16.00 -7.07 -20.58
N ASP A 22 15.60 -8.32 -20.48
CA ASP A 22 14.34 -8.80 -21.06
C ASP A 22 13.15 -8.52 -20.13
N VAL A 23 13.39 -8.50 -18.81
CA VAL A 23 12.35 -8.25 -17.79
C VAL A 23 12.80 -7.12 -16.89
N LEU A 24 11.94 -6.11 -16.79
CA LEU A 24 12.11 -4.96 -15.93
C LEU A 24 10.99 -4.93 -14.88
N ILE A 25 11.36 -4.89 -13.61
CA ILE A 25 10.42 -4.68 -12.50
C ILE A 25 10.73 -3.32 -11.91
N ALA A 26 9.75 -2.42 -11.86
CA ALA A 26 10.00 -1.05 -11.45
C ALA A 26 8.88 -0.45 -10.60
N THR A 27 9.27 0.44 -9.69
CA THR A 27 8.31 1.40 -9.10
C THR A 27 8.24 2.65 -9.99
N PRO A 28 7.05 3.29 -10.12
CA PRO A 28 6.84 4.39 -11.06
C PRO A 28 7.89 5.50 -10.96
N GLY A 29 8.11 6.06 -9.76
CA GLY A 29 9.04 7.17 -9.57
C GLY A 29 10.51 6.84 -9.92
N ARG A 30 11.00 5.61 -9.60
CA ARG A 30 12.36 5.21 -9.96
C ARG A 30 12.51 4.97 -11.46
N LEU A 31 11.49 4.40 -12.10
CA LEU A 31 11.49 4.21 -13.54
C LEU A 31 11.56 5.56 -14.26
N MET A 32 10.77 6.53 -13.81
CA MET A 32 10.76 7.88 -14.39
C MET A 32 12.10 8.59 -14.19
N ASP A 33 12.69 8.55 -13.00
CA ASP A 33 13.99 9.16 -12.70
C ASP A 33 15.10 8.59 -13.63
N LEU A 34 15.13 7.28 -13.86
CA LEU A 34 16.09 6.66 -14.77
C LEU A 34 15.79 6.96 -16.25
N PHE A 35 14.53 7.06 -16.64
CA PHE A 35 14.12 7.44 -17.99
C PHE A 35 14.52 8.89 -18.31
N GLU A 36 14.22 9.83 -17.43
CA GLU A 36 14.54 11.25 -17.59
C GLU A 36 16.06 11.50 -17.64
N ARG A 37 16.83 10.70 -16.90
CA ARG A 37 18.30 10.71 -16.97
C ARG A 37 18.87 10.00 -18.19
N GLY A 38 18.05 9.50 -19.10
CA GLY A 38 18.49 8.78 -20.29
C GLY A 38 19.23 7.47 -20.00
N LYS A 39 18.93 6.82 -18.86
CA LYS A 39 19.59 5.57 -18.45
C LYS A 39 18.81 4.32 -18.90
N ILE A 40 17.60 4.50 -19.44
CA ILE A 40 16.76 3.42 -19.94
C ILE A 40 15.99 3.88 -21.17
N LEU A 41 15.84 2.98 -22.13
CA LEU A 41 14.95 3.13 -23.28
C LEU A 41 13.80 2.14 -23.14
N LEU A 42 12.57 2.65 -23.34
CA LEU A 42 11.35 1.85 -23.21
C LEU A 42 10.75 1.45 -24.58
N THR A 43 11.44 1.78 -25.66
CA THR A 43 10.94 1.60 -27.05
C THR A 43 10.80 0.15 -27.47
N GLY A 44 11.47 -0.79 -26.79
CA GLY A 44 11.37 -2.23 -27.06
C GLY A 44 10.39 -2.98 -26.15
N CYS A 45 9.56 -2.28 -25.38
CA CYS A 45 8.66 -2.92 -24.44
C CYS A 45 7.42 -3.46 -25.17
N GLU A 46 7.29 -4.79 -25.26
CA GLU A 46 6.17 -5.48 -25.90
C GLU A 46 5.05 -5.84 -24.91
N LEU A 47 5.36 -5.97 -23.62
CA LEU A 47 4.44 -6.33 -22.55
C LEU A 47 4.56 -5.37 -21.37
N LEU A 48 3.45 -4.74 -21.01
CA LEU A 48 3.33 -3.92 -19.80
C LEU A 48 2.40 -4.62 -18.79
N VAL A 49 2.87 -4.77 -17.57
CA VAL A 49 2.06 -5.23 -16.43
C VAL A 49 1.96 -4.08 -15.42
N ILE A 50 0.74 -3.64 -15.14
CA ILE A 50 0.41 -2.68 -14.08
C ILE A 50 -0.23 -3.48 -12.96
N ASP A 51 0.43 -3.58 -11.83
CA ASP A 51 -0.04 -4.34 -10.67
C ASP A 51 -0.37 -3.42 -9.49
N GLU A 52 -1.35 -3.80 -8.67
CA GLU A 52 -1.85 -3.00 -7.56
C GLU A 52 -2.25 -1.56 -7.98
N ALA A 53 -3.04 -1.43 -9.09
CA ALA A 53 -3.38 -0.13 -9.67
C ALA A 53 -4.18 0.77 -8.72
N ASP A 54 -5.12 0.20 -7.94
CA ASP A 54 -5.86 0.90 -6.87
C ASP A 54 -4.92 1.48 -5.82
N ARG A 55 -3.87 0.74 -5.48
CA ARG A 55 -2.87 1.22 -4.54
C ARG A 55 -2.06 2.37 -5.09
N MET A 56 -1.69 2.30 -6.37
CA MET A 56 -0.99 3.39 -7.04
C MET A 56 -1.87 4.65 -7.12
N LEU A 57 -3.20 4.50 -7.18
CA LEU A 57 -4.15 5.61 -7.07
C LEU A 57 -4.06 6.27 -5.68
N ASP A 58 -4.13 5.48 -4.60
CA ASP A 58 -4.04 5.99 -3.22
C ASP A 58 -2.73 6.74 -2.95
N MET A 59 -1.66 6.31 -3.57
CA MET A 59 -0.33 6.92 -3.45
C MET A 59 -0.12 8.12 -4.39
N GLY A 60 -1.10 8.46 -5.23
CA GLY A 60 -1.03 9.57 -6.17
C GLY A 60 -0.17 9.31 -7.41
N PHE A 61 0.16 8.05 -7.73
CA PHE A 61 1.02 7.69 -8.87
C PHE A 61 0.28 7.57 -10.20
N ILE A 62 -1.01 7.86 -10.27
CA ILE A 62 -1.75 7.78 -11.56
C ILE A 62 -1.13 8.66 -12.64
N PRO A 63 -0.74 9.94 -12.37
CA PRO A 63 -0.08 10.76 -13.38
C PRO A 63 1.24 10.16 -13.88
N ASP A 64 2.03 9.55 -12.97
CA ASP A 64 3.30 8.91 -13.34
C ASP A 64 3.06 7.69 -14.23
N ILE A 65 2.06 6.87 -13.91
CA ILE A 65 1.67 5.70 -14.72
C ILE A 65 1.21 6.16 -16.11
N GLU A 66 0.35 7.18 -16.17
CA GLU A 66 -0.08 7.74 -17.44
C GLU A 66 1.12 8.24 -18.28
N HIS A 67 2.05 8.93 -17.62
CA HIS A 67 3.26 9.41 -18.29
C HIS A 67 4.13 8.25 -18.80
N ILE A 68 4.36 7.22 -17.98
CA ILE A 68 5.08 5.99 -18.39
C ILE A 68 4.39 5.37 -19.62
N CYS A 69 3.08 5.18 -19.57
CA CYS A 69 2.31 4.58 -20.67
C CYS A 69 2.47 5.35 -21.99
N THR A 70 2.66 6.69 -21.96
CA THR A 70 2.92 7.50 -23.17
C THR A 70 4.31 7.33 -23.74
N LYS A 71 5.28 6.79 -22.96
CA LYS A 71 6.66 6.56 -23.41
C LYS A 71 6.88 5.15 -23.97
N LEU A 72 5.90 4.29 -23.82
CA LEU A 72 5.94 2.90 -24.28
C LEU A 72 5.37 2.80 -25.71
N PRO A 73 5.78 1.80 -26.49
CA PRO A 73 5.20 1.55 -27.82
C PRO A 73 3.68 1.42 -27.77
N ALA A 74 3.01 1.93 -28.81
CA ALA A 74 1.56 1.80 -28.93
C ALA A 74 1.14 0.34 -29.17
N ASN A 75 1.95 -0.39 -29.93
CA ASN A 75 1.73 -1.83 -30.19
C ASN A 75 2.39 -2.66 -29.09
N ARG A 76 1.70 -2.81 -27.97
CA ARG A 76 2.10 -3.66 -26.84
C ARG A 76 0.90 -4.35 -26.25
N GLN A 77 1.12 -5.47 -25.59
CA GLN A 77 0.13 -6.05 -24.70
C GLN A 77 0.18 -5.32 -23.34
N THR A 78 -0.99 -4.95 -22.82
CA THR A 78 -1.07 -4.33 -21.48
C THR A 78 -1.99 -5.15 -20.60
N LEU A 79 -1.50 -5.51 -19.40
CA LEU A 79 -2.24 -6.18 -18.35
C LEU A 79 -2.35 -5.21 -17.16
N LEU A 80 -3.55 -5.11 -16.60
CA LEU A 80 -3.81 -4.31 -15.41
C LEU A 80 -4.44 -5.19 -14.34
N PHE A 81 -3.80 -5.22 -13.18
CA PHE A 81 -4.29 -5.93 -12.00
C PHE A 81 -4.64 -4.93 -10.92
N SER A 82 -5.79 -5.10 -10.30
CA SER A 82 -6.28 -4.26 -9.22
C SER A 82 -7.26 -5.06 -8.36
N ALA A 83 -7.23 -4.87 -7.04
CA ALA A 83 -8.19 -5.48 -6.14
C ALA A 83 -9.55 -4.78 -6.23
N THR A 84 -9.56 -3.47 -6.50
CA THR A 84 -10.75 -2.66 -6.69
C THR A 84 -10.70 -1.89 -8.01
N MET A 85 -11.86 -1.54 -8.57
CA MET A 85 -11.98 -0.80 -9.83
C MET A 85 -12.75 0.50 -9.65
N PRO A 86 -12.20 1.48 -8.87
CA PRO A 86 -12.82 2.79 -8.75
C PRO A 86 -12.74 3.57 -10.08
N PRO A 87 -13.59 4.59 -10.29
CA PRO A 87 -13.67 5.31 -11.55
C PRO A 87 -12.35 5.83 -12.13
N PRO A 88 -11.35 6.26 -11.33
CA PRO A 88 -10.04 6.65 -11.89
C PRO A 88 -9.29 5.47 -12.51
N ILE A 89 -9.38 4.27 -11.93
CA ILE A 89 -8.73 3.06 -12.49
C ILE A 89 -9.46 2.58 -13.75
N GLU A 90 -10.79 2.65 -13.76
CA GLU A 90 -11.55 2.37 -14.98
C GLU A 90 -11.17 3.31 -16.13
N LYS A 91 -10.99 4.60 -15.84
CA LYS A 91 -10.51 5.58 -16.84
C LYS A 91 -9.10 5.25 -17.31
N LEU A 92 -8.19 4.88 -16.41
CA LEU A 92 -6.83 4.45 -16.76
C LEU A 92 -6.86 3.23 -17.69
N ALA A 93 -7.66 2.23 -17.34
CA ALA A 93 -7.84 1.03 -18.17
C ALA A 93 -8.41 1.38 -19.55
N ALA A 94 -9.47 2.18 -19.62
CA ALA A 94 -10.08 2.60 -20.88
C ALA A 94 -9.11 3.42 -21.79
N LYS A 95 -8.19 4.17 -21.19
CA LYS A 95 -7.22 5.00 -21.91
C LYS A 95 -6.05 4.20 -22.50
N PHE A 96 -5.56 3.18 -21.80
CA PHE A 96 -4.30 2.52 -22.13
C PHE A 96 -4.41 1.04 -22.52
N LEU A 97 -5.57 0.41 -22.36
CA LEU A 97 -5.82 -0.95 -22.81
C LEU A 97 -6.64 -0.94 -24.11
N SER A 98 -6.20 -1.69 -25.10
CA SER A 98 -6.91 -1.85 -26.37
C SER A 98 -7.73 -3.14 -26.32
N ASN A 99 -9.05 -3.02 -26.44
CA ASN A 99 -9.98 -4.16 -26.43
C ASN A 99 -9.73 -5.15 -25.27
N PRO A 100 -9.72 -4.69 -23.99
CA PRO A 100 -9.33 -5.51 -22.86
C PRO A 100 -10.35 -6.61 -22.58
N LYS A 101 -9.87 -7.81 -22.28
CA LYS A 101 -10.68 -8.85 -21.68
C LYS A 101 -10.76 -8.61 -20.17
N LYS A 102 -11.95 -8.32 -19.65
CA LYS A 102 -12.16 -8.20 -18.20
C LYS A 102 -12.31 -9.59 -17.60
N ILE A 103 -11.44 -9.92 -16.65
CA ILE A 103 -11.51 -11.15 -15.85
C ILE A 103 -11.73 -10.70 -14.42
N GLU A 104 -12.88 -11.03 -13.86
CA GLU A 104 -13.23 -10.68 -12.49
C GLU A 104 -13.27 -11.96 -11.65
N VAL A 105 -12.39 -12.04 -10.67
CA VAL A 105 -12.43 -13.06 -9.64
C VAL A 105 -13.40 -12.58 -8.58
N ALA A 106 -14.28 -13.46 -8.07
CA ALA A 106 -15.20 -13.13 -7.01
C ALA A 106 -14.48 -12.32 -5.91
N ARG A 107 -15.09 -11.20 -5.49
CA ARG A 107 -14.47 -10.24 -4.56
C ARG A 107 -13.83 -10.98 -3.39
N ALA A 108 -12.55 -10.79 -3.16
CA ALA A 108 -11.81 -11.35 -2.03
C ALA A 108 -12.46 -10.97 -0.67
N ALA A 109 -13.18 -9.86 -0.62
CA ALA A 109 -13.95 -9.42 0.53
C ALA A 109 -15.07 -10.40 0.91
N THR A 110 -15.69 -11.09 -0.07
CA THR A 110 -16.72 -12.11 0.17
C THR A 110 -16.12 -13.51 0.24
N ALA A 111 -14.90 -13.70 -0.26
CA ALA A 111 -14.35 -15.02 -0.59
C ALA A 111 -13.34 -15.57 0.40
N ASN A 112 -12.96 -14.86 1.44
CA ASN A 112 -12.02 -15.45 2.40
C ASN A 112 -12.76 -16.21 3.50
N ILE A 113 -13.53 -17.22 3.06
CA ILE A 113 -14.14 -18.27 3.92
C ILE A 113 -13.11 -18.87 4.90
N ASN A 114 -11.84 -18.82 4.55
CA ASN A 114 -10.76 -19.36 5.35
C ASN A 114 -10.22 -18.39 6.43
N ILE A 115 -10.73 -17.14 6.51
CA ILE A 115 -10.31 -16.18 7.51
C ILE A 115 -11.45 -15.95 8.50
N THR A 116 -11.26 -16.38 9.74
CA THR A 116 -12.15 -16.02 10.83
C THR A 116 -11.85 -14.60 11.29
N GLN A 117 -12.82 -13.71 11.16
CA GLN A 117 -12.64 -12.29 11.44
C GLN A 117 -13.33 -11.92 12.75
N HIS A 118 -12.66 -11.07 13.55
CA HIS A 118 -13.19 -10.61 14.83
C HIS A 118 -12.89 -9.12 15.02
N LYS A 119 -13.81 -8.40 15.67
CA LYS A 119 -13.55 -7.06 16.22
C LYS A 119 -13.61 -7.11 17.74
N VAL A 120 -12.70 -6.38 18.37
CA VAL A 120 -12.54 -6.31 19.82
C VAL A 120 -12.69 -4.85 20.24
N PHE A 121 -13.78 -4.52 20.93
CA PHE A 121 -13.96 -3.16 21.46
C PHE A 121 -13.08 -2.95 22.68
N VAL A 122 -12.25 -1.92 22.63
CA VAL A 122 -11.25 -1.66 23.65
C VAL A 122 -10.93 -0.16 23.74
N PRO A 123 -10.84 0.43 24.97
CA PRO A 123 -10.34 1.78 25.11
C PRO A 123 -8.93 1.92 24.53
N ALA A 124 -8.60 3.04 23.87
CA ALA A 124 -7.30 3.25 23.23
C ALA A 124 -6.11 2.97 24.16
N ARG A 125 -6.21 3.39 25.44
CA ARG A 125 -5.18 3.13 26.47
C ARG A 125 -4.92 1.66 26.76
N SER A 126 -5.89 0.80 26.52
CA SER A 126 -5.83 -0.65 26.84
C SER A 126 -5.45 -1.49 25.61
N LYS A 127 -5.39 -0.93 24.42
CA LYS A 127 -5.09 -1.68 23.18
C LYS A 127 -3.83 -2.53 23.28
N ARG A 128 -2.74 -1.99 23.87
CA ARG A 128 -1.46 -2.73 23.99
C ARG A 128 -1.57 -3.94 24.93
N GLU A 129 -2.33 -3.83 26.00
CA GLU A 129 -2.54 -4.90 26.94
C GLU A 129 -3.39 -6.01 26.33
N VAL A 130 -4.51 -5.64 25.70
CA VAL A 130 -5.39 -6.56 24.99
C VAL A 130 -4.65 -7.28 23.85
N LEU A 131 -3.84 -6.55 23.08
CA LEU A 131 -3.01 -7.18 22.04
C LEU A 131 -2.10 -8.26 22.61
N ARG A 132 -1.43 -8.01 23.76
CA ARG A 132 -0.57 -9.02 24.38
C ARG A 132 -1.34 -10.24 24.91
N GLU A 133 -2.57 -10.04 25.37
CA GLU A 133 -3.44 -11.15 25.78
C GLU A 133 -3.83 -11.99 24.55
N LEU A 134 -4.27 -11.36 23.47
CA LEU A 134 -4.62 -12.05 22.24
C LEU A 134 -3.42 -12.79 21.62
N LEU A 135 -2.23 -12.20 21.65
CA LEU A 135 -1.00 -12.82 21.15
C LEU A 135 -0.54 -14.05 21.97
N ARG A 136 -1.02 -14.20 23.22
CA ARG A 136 -0.80 -15.41 24.05
C ARG A 136 -1.90 -16.45 23.88
N GLY A 137 -2.89 -16.14 23.07
CA GLY A 137 -4.01 -17.05 22.79
C GLY A 137 -3.58 -18.34 22.11
N GLU A 138 -4.39 -19.38 22.27
CA GLU A 138 -4.16 -20.65 21.61
C GLU A 138 -4.18 -20.50 20.07
N GLY A 139 -3.28 -21.22 19.38
CA GLY A 139 -3.19 -21.23 17.92
C GLY A 139 -2.39 -20.09 17.32
N VAL A 140 -1.90 -19.10 18.08
CA VAL A 140 -1.01 -18.05 17.57
C VAL A 140 0.40 -18.60 17.42
N THR A 141 0.74 -19.06 16.24
CA THR A 141 2.09 -19.56 15.93
C THR A 141 2.99 -18.45 15.38
N ASN A 142 2.45 -17.63 14.49
CA ASN A 142 3.09 -16.43 13.97
C ASN A 142 2.01 -15.40 13.63
N ALA A 143 2.37 -14.11 13.70
CA ALA A 143 1.41 -13.04 13.52
C ALA A 143 2.02 -11.80 12.85
N ILE A 144 1.18 -11.08 12.12
CA ILE A 144 1.47 -9.70 11.71
C ILE A 144 0.56 -8.76 12.49
N VAL A 145 1.16 -7.72 13.10
CA VAL A 145 0.45 -6.65 13.81
C VAL A 145 0.53 -5.38 13.00
N PHE A 146 -0.59 -4.92 12.49
CA PHE A 146 -0.68 -3.71 11.69
C PHE A 146 -0.98 -2.47 12.53
N ALA A 147 -0.24 -1.39 12.26
CA ALA A 147 -0.52 -0.07 12.80
C ALA A 147 -0.45 0.99 11.71
N ASN A 148 -1.27 2.03 11.83
CA ASN A 148 -1.40 3.09 10.82
C ASN A 148 -0.16 4.01 10.76
N ARG A 149 0.60 4.13 11.85
CA ARG A 149 1.73 5.04 11.96
C ARG A 149 3.03 4.30 12.23
N LYS A 150 4.11 4.70 11.57
CA LYS A 150 5.46 4.17 11.78
C LYS A 150 5.95 4.31 13.23
N THR A 151 5.56 5.40 13.92
CA THR A 151 5.87 5.59 15.34
C THR A 151 5.21 4.54 16.21
N THR A 152 3.92 4.24 15.94
CA THR A 152 3.18 3.19 16.64
C THR A 152 3.80 1.81 16.40
N VAL A 153 4.26 1.52 15.17
CA VAL A 153 4.96 0.26 14.83
C VAL A 153 6.20 0.07 15.72
N ARG A 154 7.07 1.10 15.82
CA ARG A 154 8.26 1.07 16.69
C ARG A 154 7.92 0.88 18.17
N GLU A 155 6.91 1.60 18.65
CA GLU A 155 6.47 1.50 20.04
C GLU A 155 5.88 0.13 20.34
N LEU A 156 5.13 -0.46 19.43
CA LEU A 156 4.60 -1.81 19.56
C LEU A 156 5.72 -2.84 19.62
N ASN A 157 6.66 -2.80 18.68
CA ASN A 157 7.80 -3.71 18.69
C ASN A 157 8.59 -3.61 20.01
N LYS A 158 8.94 -2.40 20.43
CA LYS A 158 9.62 -2.16 21.72
C LYS A 158 8.82 -2.71 22.90
N SER A 159 7.51 -2.46 22.92
CA SER A 159 6.63 -2.94 23.98
C SER A 159 6.52 -4.46 23.98
N LEU A 160 6.38 -5.10 22.83
CA LEU A 160 6.29 -6.57 22.74
C LEU A 160 7.60 -7.22 23.15
N ALA A 161 8.74 -6.73 22.67
CA ALA A 161 10.06 -7.23 23.05
C ALA A 161 10.29 -7.12 24.56
N SER A 162 9.91 -6.00 25.20
CA SER A 162 10.03 -5.83 26.66
C SER A 162 9.13 -6.78 27.49
N HIS A 163 8.11 -7.37 26.86
CA HIS A 163 7.23 -8.36 27.47
C HIS A 163 7.52 -9.81 27.05
N GLY A 164 8.71 -10.05 26.47
CA GLY A 164 9.21 -11.38 26.16
C GLY A 164 8.72 -11.97 24.83
N PHE A 165 8.11 -11.17 23.95
CA PHE A 165 7.74 -11.64 22.63
C PHE A 165 8.91 -11.53 21.64
N ALA A 166 9.10 -12.55 20.81
CA ALA A 166 10.06 -12.52 19.70
C ALA A 166 9.47 -11.68 18.55
N SER A 167 9.65 -10.36 18.64
CA SER A 167 9.06 -9.42 17.69
C SER A 167 10.09 -8.68 16.85
N GLY A 168 9.67 -8.18 15.68
CA GLY A 168 10.42 -7.32 14.79
C GLY A 168 9.51 -6.24 14.20
N GLU A 169 10.09 -5.29 13.43
CA GLU A 169 9.34 -4.19 12.85
C GLU A 169 9.69 -3.96 11.39
N ILE A 170 8.67 -3.57 10.59
CA ILE A 170 8.86 -3.10 9.22
C ILE A 170 8.04 -1.84 9.00
N HIS A 171 8.70 -0.72 8.64
CA HIS A 171 8.07 0.55 8.36
C HIS A 171 8.87 1.39 7.34
N GLY A 172 8.25 2.47 6.86
CA GLY A 172 8.78 3.26 5.74
C GLY A 172 10.12 3.98 5.99
N ASP A 173 10.54 4.18 7.26
CA ASP A 173 11.83 4.82 7.56
C ASP A 173 13.02 3.84 7.54
N MET A 174 12.75 2.54 7.44
CA MET A 174 13.81 1.55 7.33
C MET A 174 14.36 1.54 5.91
N ASP A 175 15.67 1.42 5.80
CA ASP A 175 16.31 1.13 4.53
C ASP A 175 15.92 -0.28 4.01
N GLN A 176 16.10 -0.51 2.70
CA GLN A 176 15.64 -1.74 2.08
C GLN A 176 16.37 -2.98 2.61
N SER A 177 17.65 -2.85 2.95
CA SER A 177 18.45 -3.97 3.48
C SER A 177 17.97 -4.40 4.85
N SER A 178 17.68 -3.45 5.73
CA SER A 178 17.10 -3.70 7.06
C SER A 178 15.71 -4.34 6.96
N ARG A 179 14.87 -3.90 6.00
CA ARG A 179 13.54 -4.51 5.78
C ARG A 179 13.65 -5.97 5.33
N ILE A 180 14.58 -6.27 4.43
CA ILE A 180 14.85 -7.64 3.97
C ILE A 180 15.35 -8.49 5.14
N ALA A 181 16.28 -7.98 5.93
CA ALA A 181 16.83 -8.70 7.08
C ALA A 181 15.75 -9.04 8.12
N GLU A 182 14.83 -8.10 8.44
CA GLU A 182 13.72 -8.38 9.36
C GLU A 182 12.73 -9.40 8.77
N LEU A 183 12.44 -9.31 7.48
CA LEU A 183 11.60 -10.28 6.80
C LEU A 183 12.22 -11.69 6.83
N ASP A 184 13.51 -11.80 6.59
CA ASP A 184 14.23 -13.08 6.63
C ASP A 184 14.26 -13.67 8.06
N ARG A 185 14.40 -12.81 9.08
CA ARG A 185 14.26 -13.24 10.47
C ARG A 185 12.87 -13.81 10.76
N PHE A 186 11.82 -13.18 10.23
CA PHE A 186 10.44 -13.64 10.36
C PHE A 186 10.21 -14.96 9.60
N LYS A 187 10.67 -15.04 8.35
CA LYS A 187 10.58 -16.27 7.53
C LYS A 187 11.32 -17.45 8.17
N ALA A 188 12.45 -17.19 8.80
CA ALA A 188 13.26 -18.18 9.51
C ALA A 188 12.70 -18.55 10.89
N GLY A 189 11.59 -17.95 11.35
CA GLY A 189 11.01 -18.19 12.67
C GLY A 189 11.83 -17.64 13.84
N LYS A 190 12.86 -16.81 13.58
CA LYS A 190 13.65 -16.14 14.63
C LYS A 190 12.84 -15.08 15.37
N ILE A 191 11.88 -14.49 14.69
CA ILE A 191 10.81 -13.67 15.27
C ILE A 191 9.48 -14.25 14.82
N THR A 192 8.51 -14.26 15.71
CA THR A 192 7.18 -14.82 15.47
C THR A 192 6.12 -13.73 15.29
N ILE A 193 6.43 -12.50 15.66
CA ILE A 193 5.53 -11.36 15.55
C ILE A 193 6.21 -10.28 14.72
N LEU A 194 5.55 -9.82 13.67
CA LEU A 194 6.02 -8.74 12.83
C LEU A 194 5.09 -7.53 12.97
N CYS A 195 5.58 -6.44 13.58
CA CYS A 195 4.86 -5.17 13.61
C CYS A 195 5.10 -4.42 12.30
N ALA A 196 4.04 -4.02 11.61
CA ALA A 196 4.16 -3.46 10.28
C ALA A 196 3.22 -2.27 10.02
N SER A 197 3.67 -1.32 9.20
CA SER A 197 2.79 -0.33 8.58
C SER A 197 2.32 -0.84 7.20
N ASP A 198 1.17 -0.36 6.73
CA ASP A 198 0.58 -0.80 5.47
C ASP A 198 1.55 -0.69 4.28
N VAL A 199 2.18 0.48 4.14
CA VAL A 199 3.12 0.75 3.05
C VAL A 199 4.29 -0.24 3.04
N ALA A 200 4.78 -0.61 4.22
CA ALA A 200 5.96 -1.46 4.35
C ALA A 200 5.64 -2.96 4.26
N ALA A 201 4.43 -3.36 4.64
CA ALA A 201 4.00 -4.76 4.64
C ALA A 201 3.46 -5.22 3.28
N ARG A 202 3.15 -4.27 2.39
CA ARG A 202 2.69 -4.60 1.05
C ARG A 202 3.83 -5.11 0.18
N GLY A 203 3.50 -6.01 -0.75
CA GLY A 203 4.48 -6.65 -1.60
C GLY A 203 5.43 -7.60 -0.88
N LEU A 204 5.32 -7.74 0.45
CA LEU A 204 6.09 -8.74 1.16
C LEU A 204 5.58 -10.14 0.83
N ASP A 205 6.46 -10.97 0.29
CA ASP A 205 6.22 -12.40 0.14
C ASP A 205 6.32 -13.07 1.53
N ILE A 206 5.23 -12.96 2.29
CA ILE A 206 5.05 -13.69 3.54
C ILE A 206 4.09 -14.84 3.24
N LYS A 207 4.56 -16.07 3.34
CA LYS A 207 3.70 -17.25 3.34
C LYS A 207 2.71 -17.08 4.48
N GLY A 208 1.45 -17.44 4.27
CA GLY A 208 0.36 -17.12 5.16
C GLY A 208 0.69 -17.26 6.65
N VAL A 209 0.43 -16.21 7.41
CA VAL A 209 0.57 -16.24 8.87
C VAL A 209 -0.68 -16.85 9.51
N SER A 210 -0.56 -17.37 10.72
CA SER A 210 -1.71 -17.90 11.46
C SER A 210 -2.69 -16.79 11.85
N HIS A 211 -2.17 -15.62 12.23
CA HIS A 211 -2.97 -14.52 12.73
C HIS A 211 -2.57 -13.17 12.16
N VAL A 212 -3.58 -12.32 11.97
CA VAL A 212 -3.41 -10.90 11.70
C VAL A 212 -4.08 -10.09 12.79
N PHE A 213 -3.37 -9.12 13.33
CA PHE A 213 -3.91 -8.19 14.32
C PHE A 213 -3.87 -6.77 13.75
N ASN A 214 -5.02 -6.15 13.59
CA ASN A 214 -5.12 -4.73 13.30
C ASN A 214 -5.13 -4.00 14.66
N PHE A 215 -3.96 -3.53 15.10
CA PHE A 215 -3.84 -2.71 16.31
C PHE A 215 -4.57 -1.38 16.14
N ASP A 216 -4.44 -0.78 14.97
CA ASP A 216 -5.25 0.34 14.53
C ASP A 216 -6.21 -0.12 13.41
N THR A 217 -7.48 0.25 13.51
CA THR A 217 -8.40 0.12 12.39
C THR A 217 -7.85 0.92 11.20
N PRO A 218 -7.77 0.34 10.00
CA PRO A 218 -7.18 1.04 8.86
C PRO A 218 -8.01 2.28 8.48
N TRP A 219 -7.33 3.33 8.03
CA TRP A 219 -7.99 4.54 7.58
C TRP A 219 -8.79 4.34 6.28
N HIS A 220 -8.28 3.49 5.40
CA HIS A 220 -8.96 3.11 4.16
C HIS A 220 -9.50 1.68 4.30
N PRO A 221 -10.78 1.45 4.00
CA PRO A 221 -11.37 0.13 4.17
C PRO A 221 -10.75 -0.93 3.26
N ASP A 222 -10.20 -0.56 2.09
CA ASP A 222 -9.47 -1.49 1.21
C ASP A 222 -8.21 -2.06 1.90
N ASP A 223 -7.53 -1.26 2.72
CA ASP A 223 -6.37 -1.72 3.49
C ASP A 223 -6.72 -2.87 4.42
N TYR A 224 -7.95 -2.91 4.93
CA TYR A 224 -8.42 -4.02 5.76
C TYR A 224 -8.31 -5.36 5.02
N VAL A 225 -8.80 -5.41 3.79
CA VAL A 225 -8.77 -6.62 2.96
C VAL A 225 -7.33 -7.04 2.68
N HIS A 226 -6.46 -6.10 2.34
CA HIS A 226 -5.03 -6.36 2.11
C HIS A 226 -4.29 -6.83 3.36
N ARG A 227 -4.65 -6.33 4.55
CA ARG A 227 -4.08 -6.75 5.83
C ARG A 227 -4.50 -8.17 6.17
N ILE A 228 -5.81 -8.44 6.22
CA ILE A 228 -6.30 -9.77 6.59
C ILE A 228 -5.91 -10.83 5.57
N GLY A 229 -5.77 -10.45 4.29
CA GLY A 229 -5.27 -11.32 3.24
C GLY A 229 -3.81 -11.78 3.42
N ARG A 230 -3.12 -11.42 4.51
CA ARG A 230 -1.82 -12.01 4.90
C ARG A 230 -2.00 -13.36 5.59
N THR A 231 -3.20 -13.68 6.06
CA THR A 231 -3.56 -15.02 6.55
C THR A 231 -4.52 -15.73 5.61
N GLY A 232 -4.86 -16.98 5.87
CA GLY A 232 -5.83 -17.76 5.08
C GLY A 232 -5.39 -18.04 3.63
N ARG A 233 -4.06 -18.07 3.34
CA ARG A 233 -3.51 -18.29 2.01
C ARG A 233 -3.30 -19.76 1.69
N ALA A 234 -3.33 -20.09 0.40
CA ALA A 234 -3.06 -21.44 -0.12
C ALA A 234 -3.92 -22.54 0.54
N GLY A 235 -5.17 -22.24 0.84
CA GLY A 235 -6.10 -23.20 1.45
C GLY A 235 -5.97 -23.37 2.97
N ALA A 236 -5.00 -22.68 3.60
CA ALA A 236 -4.90 -22.67 5.07
C ALA A 236 -5.99 -21.77 5.69
N THR A 237 -6.42 -22.09 6.89
CA THR A 237 -7.27 -21.24 7.72
C THR A 237 -6.45 -20.21 8.46
N GLY A 238 -7.06 -19.06 8.80
CA GLY A 238 -6.41 -18.02 9.56
C GLY A 238 -7.38 -17.18 10.37
N SER A 239 -6.87 -16.38 11.30
CA SER A 239 -7.68 -15.51 12.13
C SER A 239 -7.23 -14.05 12.02
N ALA A 240 -8.19 -13.14 12.01
CA ALA A 240 -7.94 -11.70 11.99
C ALA A 240 -8.69 -11.02 13.14
N PHE A 241 -7.97 -10.23 13.94
CA PHE A 241 -8.54 -9.46 15.05
C PHE A 241 -8.32 -7.97 14.82
N THR A 242 -9.36 -7.16 14.98
CA THR A 242 -9.28 -5.71 14.86
C THR A 242 -9.62 -5.06 16.18
N LEU A 243 -8.69 -4.32 16.76
CA LEU A 243 -8.88 -3.57 18.00
C LEU A 243 -9.55 -2.24 17.68
N VAL A 244 -10.81 -2.10 18.11
CA VAL A 244 -11.67 -0.96 17.81
C VAL A 244 -11.80 -0.10 19.06
N ALA A 245 -11.22 1.09 19.04
CA ALA A 245 -11.46 2.11 20.05
C ALA A 245 -12.71 2.94 19.71
N PRO A 246 -13.28 3.70 20.65
CA PRO A 246 -14.47 4.54 20.35
C PRO A 246 -14.27 5.45 19.14
N GLU A 247 -13.08 6.01 18.97
CA GLU A 247 -12.68 6.86 17.85
C GLU A 247 -12.62 6.11 16.49
N ASP A 248 -12.52 4.79 16.51
CA ASP A 248 -12.43 3.95 15.31
C ASP A 248 -13.82 3.52 14.77
N ALA A 249 -14.92 3.96 15.41
CA ALA A 249 -16.29 3.47 15.11
C ALA A 249 -16.70 3.70 13.65
N GLU A 250 -16.36 4.84 13.08
CA GLU A 250 -16.65 5.15 11.69
C GLU A 250 -15.78 4.31 10.73
N ALA A 251 -14.50 4.16 11.04
CA ALA A 251 -13.58 3.41 10.22
C ALA A 251 -14.00 1.93 10.10
N ILE A 252 -14.37 1.30 11.24
CA ILE A 252 -14.84 -0.10 11.20
C ILE A 252 -16.20 -0.25 10.50
N ALA A 253 -17.09 0.73 10.61
CA ALA A 253 -18.35 0.73 9.88
C ALA A 253 -18.12 0.81 8.35
N ASN A 254 -17.17 1.62 7.91
CA ASN A 254 -16.78 1.71 6.50
C ASN A 254 -16.16 0.41 5.99
N VAL A 255 -15.37 -0.30 6.80
CA VAL A 255 -14.86 -1.65 6.50
C VAL A 255 -16.02 -2.63 6.32
N GLU A 256 -16.96 -2.68 7.25
CA GLU A 256 -18.13 -3.56 7.17
C GLU A 256 -19.01 -3.25 5.94
N LYS A 257 -19.17 -1.97 5.61
CA LYS A 257 -19.88 -1.53 4.41
C LYS A 257 -19.19 -1.98 3.12
N LEU A 258 -17.85 -1.83 3.04
CA LEU A 258 -17.08 -2.25 1.85
C LEU A 258 -17.12 -3.77 1.67
N THR A 259 -16.91 -4.52 2.75
CA THR A 259 -16.83 -5.99 2.72
C THR A 259 -18.21 -6.64 2.63
N GLY A 260 -19.28 -5.94 3.00
CA GLY A 260 -20.62 -6.49 3.11
C GLY A 260 -20.79 -7.48 4.28
N ILE A 261 -19.82 -7.55 5.19
CA ILE A 261 -19.78 -8.49 6.31
C ILE A 261 -19.86 -7.71 7.62
N VAL A 262 -20.78 -8.09 8.50
CA VAL A 262 -20.75 -7.64 9.90
C VAL A 262 -19.72 -8.46 10.65
N ILE A 263 -18.64 -7.83 11.08
CA ILE A 263 -17.54 -8.52 11.76
C ILE A 263 -18.00 -8.89 13.20
N PRO A 264 -17.97 -10.17 13.58
CA PRO A 264 -18.37 -10.60 14.92
C PRO A 264 -17.52 -9.95 16.01
N VAL A 265 -18.15 -9.63 17.13
CA VAL A 265 -17.48 -9.12 18.32
C VAL A 265 -16.83 -10.29 19.07
N TYR A 266 -15.56 -10.16 19.38
CA TYR A 266 -14.85 -11.10 20.23
C TYR A 266 -14.72 -10.53 21.65
N GLU A 267 -15.16 -11.27 22.62
CA GLU A 267 -15.05 -10.91 24.03
C GLU A 267 -13.75 -11.52 24.61
N VAL A 268 -12.88 -10.65 25.06
CA VAL A 268 -11.61 -11.08 25.68
C VAL A 268 -11.93 -11.67 27.07
N PRO A 269 -11.59 -12.93 27.35
CA PRO A 269 -11.90 -13.55 28.62
C PRO A 269 -11.39 -12.73 29.82
N GLY A 270 -12.23 -12.52 30.82
CA GLY A 270 -11.88 -11.77 32.03
C GLY A 270 -11.94 -10.24 31.92
N ARG A 271 -12.38 -9.69 30.77
CA ARG A 271 -12.60 -8.24 30.61
C ARG A 271 -14.09 -7.91 30.41
N SER A 272 -14.59 -6.97 31.19
CA SER A 272 -15.91 -6.37 30.94
C SER A 272 -15.76 -5.42 29.75
N GLN A 273 -16.67 -5.50 28.76
CA GLN A 273 -16.74 -4.53 27.68
C GLN A 273 -17.03 -3.13 28.25
N PRO A 274 -16.45 -2.06 27.67
CA PRO A 274 -16.97 -0.73 27.94
C PRO A 274 -18.45 -0.72 27.54
N ALA A 275 -19.31 -0.31 28.48
CA ALA A 275 -20.76 -0.23 28.25
C ALA A 275 -20.99 0.51 26.90
N ARG A 276 -21.80 -0.09 26.04
CA ARG A 276 -22.35 0.61 24.88
C ARG A 276 -23.10 1.82 25.47
N GLU A 277 -22.63 3.02 25.22
CA GLU A 277 -23.50 4.17 25.39
C GLU A 277 -24.67 3.97 24.41
N ASP A 278 -25.82 3.66 25.00
CA ASP A 278 -27.08 3.53 24.28
C ASP A 278 -27.27 4.83 23.47
N ARG A 279 -27.39 4.67 22.15
CA ARG A 279 -27.97 5.71 21.32
C ARG A 279 -29.34 6.05 21.95
N PRO A 280 -29.66 7.32 22.22
CA PRO A 280 -30.99 7.66 22.67
C PRO A 280 -31.98 7.17 21.64
N ALA A 281 -32.85 6.28 22.07
CA ALA A 281 -34.00 5.84 21.30
C ALA A 281 -34.81 7.10 20.92
N ASP A 282 -35.06 7.25 19.62
CA ASP A 282 -36.00 8.23 19.09
C ASP A 282 -37.38 7.96 19.73
N ASP A 283 -37.65 8.67 20.82
CA ASP A 283 -38.94 8.64 21.50
C ASP A 283 -39.91 9.52 20.70
N LYS A 284 -40.58 8.90 19.75
CA LYS A 284 -41.82 9.44 19.18
C LYS A 284 -42.89 9.39 20.25
N ALA A 285 -42.89 10.33 21.16
CA ALA A 285 -44.04 10.52 22.07
C ALA A 285 -44.93 11.65 21.56
N GLU A 286 -46.11 11.24 21.26
CA GLU A 286 -47.36 11.89 20.94
C GLU A 286 -47.60 13.22 21.63
N LYS A 287 -48.01 14.19 20.81
CA LYS A 287 -48.70 15.43 21.23
C LYS A 287 -49.93 15.14 22.08
N ARG A 288 -49.98 15.61 23.32
CA ARG A 288 -51.21 15.95 23.96
C ARG A 288 -51.17 17.39 24.46
N SER A 289 -52.03 18.16 23.82
CA SER A 289 -52.41 19.55 24.15
C SER A 289 -52.98 19.69 25.57
N ARG A 290 -52.58 20.72 26.29
CA ARG A 290 -53.53 21.50 27.11
C ARG A 290 -52.95 22.87 27.40
N GLY A 291 -53.74 23.87 26.99
CA GLY A 291 -53.43 25.29 27.05
C GLY A 291 -53.46 25.93 28.44
N ARG A 292 -52.80 27.00 28.52
CA ARG A 292 -53.22 28.19 29.26
C ARG A 292 -52.27 29.37 28.96
N LYS A 293 -52.88 30.40 28.38
CA LYS A 293 -52.41 31.78 28.37
C LYS A 293 -53.10 32.50 29.59
N PRO A 294 -52.86 33.79 29.86
CA PRO A 294 -51.73 34.71 29.63
C PRO A 294 -51.37 35.56 30.92
N ASP A 295 -50.36 36.40 30.88
CA ASP A 295 -50.36 37.83 31.23
C ASP A 295 -48.88 38.29 31.37
N ALA A 296 -48.52 39.23 30.63
CA ALA A 296 -48.56 40.67 30.58
C ALA A 296 -47.44 41.39 31.32
N ARG A 297 -46.75 42.23 30.52
CA ARG A 297 -46.17 43.56 30.81
C ARG A 297 -44.73 43.70 31.30
N ARG A 298 -43.97 44.33 30.51
CA ARG A 298 -43.34 45.68 30.44
C ARG A 298 -41.87 45.57 30.08
N SER A 299 -41.55 46.03 28.91
CA SER A 299 -41.12 47.37 28.42
C SER A 299 -39.76 47.87 28.92
N ARG A 300 -39.00 48.22 27.87
CA ARG A 300 -38.02 49.32 27.67
C ARG A 300 -36.57 48.88 27.60
N GLU A 301 -36.04 49.13 26.51
CA GLU A 301 -35.37 50.26 25.84
C GLU A 301 -33.87 50.04 25.75
N ASP A 302 -33.48 50.14 24.59
CA ASP A 302 -32.47 50.91 23.85
C ASP A 302 -31.18 50.20 23.44
N ALA A 303 -30.98 50.28 22.14
CA ALA A 303 -29.79 50.01 21.34
C ALA A 303 -28.64 51.01 21.64
N PRO A 304 -27.45 50.98 21.05
CA PRO A 304 -27.20 50.57 19.67
C PRO A 304 -25.88 49.77 19.42
N ALA A 305 -25.83 49.34 18.18
CA ALA A 305 -24.77 48.75 17.42
C ALA A 305 -23.34 49.28 17.61
N ARG A 306 -22.36 48.39 17.59
CA ARG A 306 -21.06 48.66 16.95
C ARG A 306 -20.52 47.40 16.31
N SER A 307 -20.53 47.43 14.96
CA SER A 307 -19.78 46.58 14.07
C SER A 307 -18.27 46.70 14.32
N ARG A 308 -17.58 45.58 14.44
CA ARG A 308 -16.15 45.50 14.12
C ARG A 308 -15.93 44.36 13.17
N LYS A 309 -15.79 44.69 11.87
CA LYS A 309 -15.08 43.90 10.89
C LYS A 309 -13.65 43.70 11.38
N ALA A 310 -13.24 42.48 11.55
CA ALA A 310 -11.84 42.13 11.58
C ALA A 310 -11.51 41.50 10.21
N GLU A 311 -10.79 42.28 9.44
CA GLU A 311 -10.14 41.99 8.21
C GLU A 311 -8.91 41.09 8.52
N PHE A 312 -8.92 39.86 8.10
CA PHE A 312 -7.72 39.00 8.16
C PHE A 312 -6.95 39.19 6.86
N ALA A 313 -5.83 39.90 6.95
CA ALA A 313 -4.82 40.00 5.90
C ALA A 313 -4.08 38.70 5.79
N ALA A 314 -3.91 38.22 4.54
CA ALA A 314 -3.03 37.11 4.17
C ALA A 314 -1.56 37.56 4.33
N PRO A 315 -0.65 36.66 4.74
CA PRO A 315 0.78 36.95 4.67
C PRO A 315 1.32 36.72 3.25
N GLU A 316 1.99 37.73 2.75
CA GLU A 316 2.77 37.76 1.53
C GLU A 316 3.86 36.69 1.52
N ALA A 317 3.99 36.02 0.37
CA ALA A 317 5.06 35.09 0.08
C ALA A 317 6.37 35.89 -0.12
N MET A 318 7.39 35.61 0.70
CA MET A 318 8.76 36.03 0.49
C MET A 318 9.42 35.07 -0.51
N GLU A 319 9.76 35.59 -1.68
CA GLU A 319 10.70 34.97 -2.60
C GLU A 319 12.13 35.02 -2.04
N PRO A 320 12.93 33.96 -2.16
CA PRO A 320 14.35 34.03 -1.83
C PRO A 320 15.15 34.58 -3.00
N GLU A 321 15.82 35.68 -2.73
CA GLU A 321 16.78 36.38 -3.56
C GLU A 321 17.96 35.48 -3.96
N VAL A 322 18.16 35.28 -5.26
CA VAL A 322 19.27 34.52 -5.83
C VAL A 322 20.48 35.44 -5.98
N GLN A 323 21.52 35.26 -5.18
CA GLN A 323 22.82 35.90 -5.37
C GLN A 323 23.64 35.14 -6.42
N PRO A 324 24.27 35.81 -7.39
CA PRO A 324 25.12 35.16 -8.38
C PRO A 324 26.53 34.90 -7.82
N ARG A 325 26.98 33.66 -7.97
CA ARG A 325 28.41 33.28 -7.72
C ARG A 325 29.29 33.61 -8.92
N PRO A 326 30.52 34.05 -8.69
CA PRO A 326 31.43 34.46 -9.77
C PRO A 326 32.01 33.27 -10.53
N VAL A 327 32.07 33.46 -11.85
CA VAL A 327 32.70 32.57 -12.82
C VAL A 327 34.23 32.75 -12.71
N ALA A 328 34.94 31.65 -12.40
CA ALA A 328 36.39 31.58 -12.62
C ALA A 328 36.64 30.69 -13.83
N ALA A 329 37.11 31.32 -14.89
CA ALA A 329 37.69 30.67 -16.05
C ALA A 329 39.13 30.27 -15.75
N GLU A 330 39.48 29.01 -15.94
CA GLU A 330 40.88 28.62 -16.10
C GLU A 330 40.99 27.57 -17.20
N ALA A 331 41.66 27.98 -18.25
CA ALA A 331 41.98 27.20 -19.43
C ALA A 331 43.14 26.24 -19.14
N ALA A 332 42.96 24.97 -19.40
CA ALA A 332 44.03 23.98 -19.44
C ALA A 332 44.20 23.41 -20.86
N ALA A 333 45.42 23.49 -21.35
CA ALA A 333 45.89 23.12 -22.68
C ALA A 333 45.78 21.63 -23.03
N PRO A 334 45.80 21.26 -24.32
CA PRO A 334 45.61 19.89 -24.78
C PRO A 334 46.88 19.03 -24.62
N ARG A 335 46.72 17.80 -24.12
CA ARG A 335 47.78 16.76 -24.11
C ARG A 335 47.77 15.94 -25.39
N PRO A 336 48.93 15.48 -25.86
CA PRO A 336 49.12 14.90 -27.18
C PRO A 336 48.58 13.47 -27.29
N ARG A 337 48.06 13.15 -28.48
CA ARG A 337 47.58 11.83 -28.92
C ARG A 337 48.74 10.81 -28.91
N ARG A 338 48.53 9.66 -28.26
CA ARG A 338 49.36 8.48 -28.43
C ARG A 338 48.72 7.55 -29.49
N ASN A 339 49.60 7.05 -30.33
CA ASN A 339 49.38 6.27 -31.53
C ASN A 339 48.48 5.03 -31.37
N ALA A 340 47.72 4.79 -32.42
CA ALA A 340 46.95 3.59 -32.69
C ALA A 340 47.84 2.35 -32.74
N ALA A 341 47.41 1.30 -32.05
CA ALA A 341 47.89 -0.06 -32.28
C ALA A 341 46.74 -0.84 -32.96
N GLU A 342 47.18 -1.54 -33.97
CA GLU A 342 46.50 -2.35 -34.98
C GLU A 342 45.53 -3.36 -34.38
N ALA A 343 44.29 -3.44 -34.90
CA ALA A 343 43.28 -4.42 -34.54
C ALA A 343 43.51 -5.71 -35.32
N PRO A 344 43.41 -6.90 -34.71
CA PRO A 344 43.45 -8.16 -35.44
C PRO A 344 42.11 -8.47 -36.15
N ALA A 345 42.20 -9.04 -37.34
CA ALA A 345 41.12 -9.37 -38.24
C ALA A 345 40.08 -10.38 -37.63
N PRO A 346 38.84 -10.34 -38.08
CA PRO A 346 37.78 -11.20 -37.53
C PRO A 346 37.90 -12.64 -38.03
N ARG A 347 37.89 -13.60 -37.08
CA ARG A 347 37.80 -15.04 -37.40
C ARG A 347 36.39 -15.36 -37.82
N THR A 348 36.21 -15.82 -39.03
CA THR A 348 34.99 -16.47 -39.56
C THR A 348 34.62 -17.71 -38.73
N ARG A 349 33.51 -17.63 -38.02
CA ARG A 349 32.85 -18.83 -37.48
C ARG A 349 31.97 -19.43 -38.54
N GLN A 350 32.26 -20.68 -38.85
CA GLN A 350 31.45 -21.57 -39.67
C GLN A 350 30.07 -21.75 -39.02
N GLY A 351 29.04 -21.77 -39.88
CA GLY A 351 27.64 -21.80 -39.47
C GLY A 351 27.27 -23.04 -38.65
N ALA A 352 26.62 -22.77 -37.54
CA ALA A 352 25.72 -23.71 -36.91
C ALA A 352 24.30 -23.40 -37.40
N ALA A 353 23.58 -24.40 -37.85
CA ALA A 353 22.22 -24.32 -38.33
C ALA A 353 21.31 -23.72 -37.25
N ALA A 354 20.43 -22.80 -37.63
CA ALA A 354 19.41 -22.22 -36.75
C ALA A 354 18.48 -23.35 -36.25
N PRO A 355 18.13 -23.36 -34.95
CA PRO A 355 17.07 -24.24 -34.48
C PRO A 355 15.74 -23.73 -35.05
N GLN A 356 14.98 -24.63 -35.65
CA GLN A 356 13.61 -24.40 -36.05
C GLN A 356 12.78 -24.18 -34.81
N ASP A 357 12.17 -23.01 -34.73
CA ASP A 357 11.24 -22.59 -33.69
C ASP A 357 9.96 -23.45 -33.79
N SER A 358 9.89 -24.53 -33.01
CA SER A 358 8.65 -25.23 -32.72
C SER A 358 8.02 -24.40 -31.58
N GLY A 359 7.00 -23.59 -31.86
CA GLY A 359 6.30 -22.73 -30.92
C GLY A 359 5.58 -23.46 -29.76
N GLU A 360 6.21 -24.47 -29.20
CA GLU A 360 5.71 -25.20 -28.03
C GLU A 360 6.42 -24.74 -26.76
N TRP A 361 5.61 -24.33 -25.82
CA TRP A 361 6.03 -23.97 -24.47
C TRP A 361 6.68 -25.13 -23.74
N ASN A 362 7.97 -25.00 -23.37
CA ASN A 362 8.78 -26.05 -22.72
C ASN A 362 8.79 -25.94 -21.16
N GLY A 363 7.99 -25.06 -20.55
CA GLY A 363 7.90 -24.92 -19.10
C GLY A 363 6.70 -25.65 -18.50
N PRO A 364 6.64 -25.84 -17.16
CA PRO A 364 5.45 -26.39 -16.53
C PRO A 364 4.27 -25.46 -16.78
N VAL A 365 3.21 -25.99 -17.38
CA VAL A 365 1.97 -25.23 -17.66
C VAL A 365 1.32 -24.87 -16.32
N PRO A 366 1.14 -23.59 -16.00
CA PRO A 366 0.42 -23.20 -14.80
C PRO A 366 -0.98 -23.80 -14.80
N GLY A 367 -1.42 -24.38 -13.68
CA GLY A 367 -2.68 -25.12 -13.58
C GLY A 367 -3.94 -24.35 -14.02
N PHE A 368 -3.90 -23.01 -14.02
CA PHE A 368 -5.00 -22.15 -14.49
C PHE A 368 -5.14 -22.12 -16.03
N LEU A 369 -4.11 -22.50 -16.80
CA LEU A 369 -4.17 -22.60 -18.25
C LEU A 369 -4.75 -23.95 -18.75
N GLY A 370 -4.91 -24.91 -17.83
CA GLY A 370 -5.53 -26.20 -18.12
C GLY A 370 -7.06 -26.22 -18.02
N VAL A 371 -7.68 -25.12 -17.61
CA VAL A 371 -9.14 -25.01 -17.52
C VAL A 371 -9.67 -24.41 -18.82
N SER A 372 -10.18 -25.26 -19.70
CA SER A 372 -10.87 -24.82 -20.90
C SER A 372 -12.17 -24.10 -20.53
N ALA A 373 -12.26 -22.81 -20.78
CA ALA A 373 -13.47 -22.02 -20.60
C ALA A 373 -14.35 -22.10 -21.87
N ILE A 374 -14.67 -23.33 -22.29
CA ILE A 374 -15.65 -23.58 -23.34
C ILE A 374 -16.60 -24.66 -22.80
N ALA A 375 -17.71 -24.19 -22.26
CA ALA A 375 -19.01 -24.86 -22.23
C ALA A 375 -20.07 -23.79 -22.43
#